data_9dd438a33cce88c3d033ca60adf15f88
#
_entry.id   9dd438a33cce88c3d033ca60adf15f88
#
_cell.length_a   1.000
_cell.length_b   1.000
_cell.length_c   1.000
_cell.angle_alpha   90.00
_cell.angle_beta   90.00
_cell.angle_gamma   90.00
#
_symmetry.space_group_name_H-M   'P 1'
#
loop_
_entity.id
_entity.type
_entity.pdbx_description
1 polymer ?
#
loop_
_entity_poly.entity_id
_entity_poly.type
_entity_poly.pdbx_seq_one_letter_code
_entity_poly.pdbx_strand_id
1 'polypeptide(L)'
;MDNMDNRYYLIRCKNAGVFFGHIAERRGTEADITDVRRIHYWDGAASLSQMAMEGVSKPRACRFTVTVPSMTVLGIIELIPCTDKAAKNILEVPVWRV
;
A
#
# COMPACT_ATOMS: atom_id res chain seq x y z
N MET A 1 3.57 -13.48 -15.65
CA MET A 1 3.36 -12.96 -15.46
C MET A 1 3.01 -12.53 -14.70
N ASP A 2 3.18 -12.25 -14.43
CA ASP A 2 2.89 -11.83 -13.77
C ASP A 2 2.14 -11.15 -13.25
N ASN A 3 1.63 -11.21 -13.05
CA ASN A 3 0.75 -10.59 -12.55
C ASN A 3 0.73 -9.27 -12.52
N MET A 4 1.00 -8.74 -13.34
CA MET A 4 1.05 -7.33 -13.51
C MET A 4 -0.32 -6.84 -13.88
N ASP A 5 -1.29 -7.15 -13.04
CA ASP A 5 -2.62 -6.63 -13.21
C ASP A 5 -2.66 -5.23 -12.61
N ASN A 6 -3.78 -4.53 -12.76
CA ASN A 6 -3.94 -3.18 -12.22
C ASN A 6 -4.39 -3.18 -10.76
N ARG A 7 -4.20 -4.29 -10.08
CA ARG A 7 -4.59 -4.42 -8.69
C ARG A 7 -3.65 -3.63 -7.81
N TYR A 8 -4.20 -3.04 -6.76
CA TYR A 8 -3.38 -2.46 -5.71
C TYR A 8 -2.99 -3.54 -4.72
N TYR A 9 -1.83 -3.35 -4.11
CA TYR A 9 -1.30 -4.25 -3.09
C TYR A 9 -0.90 -3.45 -1.86
N LEU A 10 -1.05 -4.06 -0.69
CA LEU A 10 -0.31 -3.62 0.48
C LEU A 10 1.01 -4.38 0.47
N ILE A 11 2.09 -3.64 0.61
CA ILE A 11 3.45 -4.17 0.47
C ILE A 11 4.18 -3.87 1.76
N ARG A 12 4.58 -4.94 2.46
CA ARG A 12 5.32 -4.77 3.71
C ARG A 12 6.77 -5.14 3.49
N CYS A 13 7.67 -4.21 3.83
CA CYS A 13 9.11 -4.39 3.71
C CYS A 13 9.71 -4.53 5.10
N LYS A 14 10.79 -5.31 5.19
CA LYS A 14 11.43 -5.59 6.48
C LYS A 14 11.89 -4.31 7.18
N ASN A 15 12.51 -3.40 6.44
CA ASN A 15 13.10 -2.19 7.02
C ASN A 15 12.43 -0.91 6.55
N ALA A 16 11.90 -0.89 5.34
CA ALA A 16 11.40 0.34 4.74
C ALA A 16 9.98 0.72 5.15
N GLY A 17 9.21 -0.22 5.69
CA GLY A 17 7.86 0.06 6.16
C GLY A 17 6.78 -0.55 5.29
N VAL A 18 5.62 0.11 5.26
CA VAL A 18 4.42 -0.39 4.57
C VAL A 18 4.03 0.56 3.46
N PHE A 19 3.65 0.00 2.32
CA PHE A 19 3.31 0.77 1.12
C PHE A 19 2.03 0.25 0.51
N PHE A 20 1.38 1.11 -0.26
CA PHE A 20 0.20 0.80 -1.02
C PHE A 20 0.47 1.24 -2.45
N GLY A 21 0.30 0.36 -3.42
CA GLY A 21 0.56 0.70 -4.81
C GLY A 21 0.39 -0.49 -5.74
N HIS A 22 0.66 -0.24 -7.02
CA HIS A 22 0.69 -1.28 -8.05
C HIS A 22 2.10 -1.85 -8.15
N ILE A 23 2.20 -3.11 -8.49
CA ILE A 23 3.50 -3.75 -8.72
C ILE A 23 3.74 -3.74 -10.23
N ALA A 24 4.72 -2.96 -10.67
CA ALA A 24 5.10 -2.91 -12.07
C ALA A 24 6.02 -4.07 -12.43
N GLU A 25 6.97 -4.38 -11.55
CA GLU A 25 7.90 -5.47 -11.76
C GLU A 25 8.45 -5.94 -10.43
N ARG A 26 8.54 -7.24 -10.25
CA ARG A 26 9.11 -7.81 -9.03
C ARG A 26 10.33 -8.68 -9.35
N ARG A 27 11.37 -8.50 -8.58
CA ARG A 27 12.62 -9.26 -8.68
C ARG A 27 12.98 -9.78 -7.29
N GLY A 28 12.57 -11.01 -6.98
CA GLY A 28 12.83 -11.56 -5.64
C GLY A 28 12.11 -10.73 -4.57
N THR A 29 12.87 -10.16 -3.64
CA THR A 29 12.32 -9.33 -2.56
C THR A 29 12.37 -7.84 -2.89
N GLU A 30 12.61 -7.50 -4.14
CA GLU A 30 12.66 -6.12 -4.61
C GLU A 30 11.56 -5.92 -5.64
N ALA A 31 10.98 -4.73 -5.70
CA ALA A 31 9.97 -4.43 -6.72
C ALA A 31 9.97 -2.96 -7.08
N ASP A 32 9.64 -2.70 -8.34
CA ASP A 32 9.27 -1.36 -8.80
C ASP A 32 7.78 -1.24 -8.65
N ILE A 33 7.32 -0.23 -7.91
CA ILE A 33 5.91 -0.03 -7.65
C ILE A 33 5.51 1.36 -8.12
N THR A 34 4.23 1.50 -8.50
CA THR A 34 3.72 2.74 -9.07
C THR A 34 2.50 3.23 -8.31
N ASP A 35 2.23 4.54 -8.41
CA ASP A 35 1.11 5.18 -7.71
C ASP A 35 1.15 4.87 -6.23
N VAL A 36 2.29 5.15 -5.60
CA VAL A 36 2.64 4.62 -4.29
C VAL A 36 2.29 5.61 -3.19
N ARG A 37 1.61 5.12 -2.16
CA ARG A 37 1.46 5.84 -0.91
C ARG A 37 2.18 5.05 0.17
N ARG A 38 2.98 5.72 0.99
CA ARG A 38 3.55 5.09 2.18
C ARG A 38 2.50 5.14 3.28
N ILE A 39 2.28 4.02 3.92
CA ILE A 39 1.38 3.90 5.07
C ILE A 39 2.22 4.14 6.33
N HIS A 40 2.34 5.39 6.73
CA HIS A 40 3.18 5.74 7.87
C HIS A 40 2.53 5.33 9.19
N TYR A 41 1.21 5.50 9.29
CA TYR A 41 0.44 5.14 10.47
C TYR A 41 -1.00 4.93 10.04
N TRP A 42 -1.66 3.94 10.63
CA TRP A 42 -3.08 3.73 10.34
C TRP A 42 -3.87 3.48 11.62
N ASP A 43 -5.18 3.78 11.55
CA ASP A 43 -6.15 3.49 12.58
C ASP A 43 -7.43 3.05 11.85
N GLY A 44 -8.23 2.21 12.51
CA GLY A 44 -9.47 1.74 11.90
C GLY A 44 -9.32 0.44 11.15
N ALA A 45 -8.23 -0.28 11.34
CA ALA A 45 -8.06 -1.65 10.87
C ALA A 45 -7.20 -2.38 11.89
N ALA A 46 -7.57 -3.59 12.24
CA ALA A 46 -6.86 -4.36 13.25
C ALA A 46 -5.53 -4.90 12.72
N SER A 47 -5.44 -5.12 11.41
CA SER A 47 -4.29 -5.73 10.78
C SER A 47 -4.17 -5.28 9.34
N LEU A 48 -3.02 -5.53 8.72
CA LEU A 48 -2.87 -5.30 7.29
C LEU A 48 -3.83 -6.19 6.49
N SER A 49 -4.10 -7.38 6.96
CA SER A 49 -5.05 -8.28 6.30
C SER A 49 -6.43 -7.64 6.24
N GLN A 50 -6.90 -7.08 7.33
CA GLN A 50 -8.19 -6.39 7.34
C GLN A 50 -8.15 -5.17 6.43
N MET A 51 -7.08 -4.40 6.48
CA MET A 51 -6.95 -3.20 5.65
C MET A 51 -7.01 -3.57 4.16
N ALA A 52 -6.37 -4.67 3.76
CA ALA A 52 -6.37 -5.10 2.37
C ALA A 52 -7.76 -5.51 1.90
N MET A 53 -8.58 -6.02 2.80
CA MET A 53 -9.93 -6.48 2.46
C MET A 53 -10.98 -5.38 2.59
N GLU A 54 -10.84 -4.49 3.57
CA GLU A 54 -11.91 -3.55 3.94
C GLU A 54 -11.47 -2.09 3.97
N GLY A 55 -10.18 -1.82 3.94
CA GLY A 55 -9.68 -0.46 4.13
C GLY A 55 -9.64 -0.06 5.60
N VAL A 56 -9.67 1.25 5.85
CA VAL A 56 -9.63 1.80 7.21
C VAL A 56 -10.93 2.52 7.52
N SER A 57 -11.42 2.36 8.75
CA SER A 57 -12.66 3.01 9.17
C SER A 57 -12.45 4.38 9.79
N LYS A 58 -11.20 4.78 10.01
CA LYS A 58 -10.86 6.08 10.59
C LYS A 58 -9.85 6.82 9.71
N PRO A 59 -10.25 7.18 8.48
CA PRO A 59 -9.30 7.77 7.52
C PRO A 59 -8.64 9.05 8.02
N ARG A 60 -9.34 9.83 8.83
CA ARG A 60 -8.76 11.10 9.33
C ARG A 60 -7.71 10.88 10.42
N ALA A 61 -7.65 9.69 10.99
CA ALA A 61 -6.64 9.34 12.00
C ALA A 61 -5.42 8.66 11.39
N CYS A 62 -5.43 8.43 10.08
CA CYS A 62 -4.33 7.77 9.39
C CYS A 62 -3.30 8.79 8.90
N ARG A 63 -2.06 8.30 8.72
CA ARG A 63 -0.98 9.12 8.15
C ARG A 63 -0.48 8.41 6.90
N PHE A 64 -1.18 8.66 5.79
CA PHE A 64 -0.83 8.14 4.48
C PHE A 64 -0.23 9.29 3.68
N THR A 65 0.92 9.06 3.09
CA THR A 65 1.69 10.14 2.43
C THR A 65 1.11 10.53 1.09
N VAL A 66 1.72 11.54 0.48
CA VAL A 66 1.43 11.90 -0.91
C VAL A 66 1.69 10.69 -1.81
N THR A 67 1.01 10.66 -2.93
CA THR A 67 1.24 9.61 -3.92
C THR A 67 2.50 9.93 -4.73
N VAL A 68 3.39 8.95 -4.81
CA VAL A 68 4.62 9.06 -5.60
C VAL A 68 4.42 8.24 -6.88
N PRO A 69 4.76 8.78 -8.06
CA PRO A 69 4.50 8.05 -9.32
C PRO A 69 5.18 6.69 -9.40
N SER A 70 6.40 6.57 -8.89
CA SER A 70 7.10 5.30 -8.88
C SER A 70 8.12 5.25 -7.76
N MET A 71 8.42 4.04 -7.31
CA MET A 71 9.34 3.82 -6.20
C MET A 71 9.87 2.38 -6.32
N THR A 72 11.13 2.19 -6.01
CA THR A 72 11.70 0.84 -5.88
C THR A 72 11.79 0.52 -4.40
N VAL A 73 11.18 -0.58 -3.97
CA VAL A 73 11.23 -1.02 -2.58
C VAL A 73 12.06 -2.28 -2.47
N LEU A 74 12.76 -2.40 -1.36
CA LEU A 74 13.68 -3.51 -1.09
C LEU A 74 13.26 -4.21 0.19
N GLY A 75 13.52 -5.52 0.24
CA GLY A 75 13.25 -6.28 1.45
C GLY A 75 11.79 -6.60 1.67
N ILE A 76 11.06 -6.89 0.59
CA ILE A 76 9.63 -7.24 0.69
C ILE A 76 9.51 -8.55 1.46
N ILE A 77 8.63 -8.55 2.46
CA ILE A 77 8.34 -9.75 3.25
C ILE A 77 6.87 -10.15 3.11
N GLU A 78 6.03 -9.28 2.55
CA GLU A 78 4.61 -9.59 2.42
C GLU A 78 3.98 -8.76 1.32
N LEU A 79 3.15 -9.40 0.49
CA LEU A 79 2.36 -8.73 -0.54
C LEU A 79 0.91 -9.19 -0.35
N ILE A 80 0.01 -8.25 -0.15
CA ILE A 80 -1.41 -8.58 0.03
C ILE A 80 -2.21 -7.84 -1.02
N PRO A 81 -2.87 -8.56 -1.95
CA PRO A 81 -3.72 -7.88 -2.94
C PRO A 81 -4.93 -7.27 -2.25
N CYS A 82 -5.24 -6.03 -2.63
CA CYS A 82 -6.35 -5.30 -2.05
C CYS A 82 -7.62 -5.56 -2.86
N THR A 83 -8.76 -5.59 -2.16
CA THR A 83 -10.04 -5.58 -2.84
C THR A 83 -10.27 -4.20 -3.46
N ASP A 84 -11.17 -4.12 -4.42
CA ASP A 84 -11.52 -2.83 -5.02
C ASP A 84 -12.08 -1.87 -3.98
N LYS A 85 -12.88 -2.38 -3.05
CA LYS A 85 -13.43 -1.59 -1.96
C LYS A 85 -12.32 -1.01 -1.09
N ALA A 86 -11.37 -1.83 -0.70
CA ALA A 86 -10.26 -1.38 0.15
C ALA A 86 -9.37 -0.38 -0.59
N ALA A 87 -9.07 -0.66 -1.86
CA ALA A 87 -8.23 0.23 -2.66
C ALA A 87 -8.86 1.62 -2.78
N LYS A 88 -10.17 1.67 -3.06
CA LYS A 88 -10.89 2.95 -3.16
C LYS A 88 -10.81 3.70 -1.83
N ASN A 89 -11.03 3.00 -0.73
CA ASN A 89 -10.98 3.60 0.61
C ASN A 89 -9.60 4.19 0.88
N ILE A 90 -8.54 3.43 0.60
CA ILE A 90 -7.17 3.87 0.88
C ILE A 90 -6.78 5.05 -0.01
N LEU A 91 -7.23 5.05 -1.27
CA LEU A 91 -6.96 6.17 -2.17
C LEU A 91 -7.60 7.46 -1.68
N GLU A 92 -8.73 7.36 -0.99
CA GLU A 92 -9.49 8.53 -0.51
C GLU A 92 -9.04 9.03 0.87
N VAL A 93 -8.13 8.31 1.54
CA VAL A 93 -7.60 8.78 2.82
C VAL A 93 -6.88 10.11 2.60
N PRO A 94 -7.18 11.15 3.41
CA PRO A 94 -6.55 12.45 3.25
C PRO A 94 -5.02 12.35 3.31
N VAL A 95 -4.37 13.17 2.51
CA VAL A 95 -2.89 13.19 2.48
C VAL A 95 -2.37 13.79 3.79
N TRP A 96 -1.46 13.06 4.43
CA TRP A 96 -0.77 13.55 5.61
C TRP A 96 0.51 14.24 5.15
N ARG A 97 0.57 15.53 5.41
CA ARG A 97 1.72 16.35 5.00
C ARG A 97 1.84 17.58 5.88
N VAL A 98 2.99 18.21 5.77
CA VAL A 98 3.24 19.51 6.40
C VAL A 98 2.66 20.62 5.55
#